data_39429f27b28816977ec733f5e4b29ecb
#
_entry.id   39429f27b28816977ec733f5e4b29ecb
#
_cell.length_a   1.000
_cell.length_b   1.000
_cell.length_c   1.000
_cell.angle_alpha   90.00
_cell.angle_beta   90.00
_cell.angle_gamma   90.00
#
_symmetry.space_group_name_H-M   'P 1'
#
loop_
_entity.id
_entity.type
_entity.pdbx_description
1 polymer ?
#
loop_
_entity_poly.entity_id
_entity_poly.type
_entity_poly.pdbx_seq_one_letter_code
_entity_poly.pdbx_strand_id
1 'polypeptide(L)'
;GSGMISTAVPVLTIGVAIILAYLCAIGFDMEHIMSAQSMSLGLYGIGIAAVGMLSTLGITLATDAYGPIADNAGGNAEMSGLGPEVRKRTDALDALGNTTAATGKGFAIGSAALTALALLASYIEEIRIGLLHNGVTALDLPNGTTQLVEKASLLDFMEYYHVSLMNPTVLIGV
;
A
#
# COMPACT_ATOMS: atom_id res chain seq x y z
N GLY A 1 6.34 -3.08 -23.94
CA GLY A 1 6.02 -1.64 -24.01
C GLY A 1 4.66 -1.30 -23.43
N SER A 2 3.55 -1.73 -24.07
CA SER A 2 2.18 -1.32 -23.67
C SER A 2 1.83 -1.67 -22.22
N GLY A 3 2.21 -2.84 -21.72
CA GLY A 3 1.94 -3.27 -20.35
C GLY A 3 2.61 -2.38 -19.29
N MET A 4 3.81 -1.89 -19.56
CA MET A 4 4.50 -0.98 -18.64
C MET A 4 3.89 0.43 -18.64
N ILE A 5 3.40 0.89 -19.80
CA ILE A 5 2.74 2.20 -19.89
C ILE A 5 1.40 2.17 -19.14
N SER A 6 0.66 1.07 -19.21
CA SER A 6 -0.64 0.93 -18.53
C SER A 6 -0.54 0.97 -17.01
N THR A 7 0.63 0.70 -16.42
CA THR A 7 0.83 0.80 -14.96
C THR A 7 1.07 2.23 -14.48
N ALA A 8 1.38 3.16 -15.37
CA ALA A 8 1.72 4.54 -15.00
C ALA A 8 0.57 5.27 -14.30
N VAL A 9 -0.66 5.16 -14.82
CA VAL A 9 -1.84 5.81 -14.24
C VAL A 9 -2.14 5.29 -12.82
N PRO A 10 -2.24 3.97 -12.57
CA PRO A 10 -2.42 3.43 -11.22
C PRO A 10 -1.32 3.87 -10.24
N VAL A 11 -0.05 3.82 -10.64
CA VAL A 11 1.08 4.22 -9.79
C VAL A 11 1.00 5.71 -9.42
N LEU A 12 0.73 6.58 -10.39
CA LEU A 12 0.55 8.01 -10.14
C LEU A 12 -0.64 8.27 -9.21
N THR A 13 -1.77 7.59 -9.42
CA THR A 13 -2.96 7.74 -8.59
C THR A 13 -2.68 7.34 -7.14
N ILE A 14 -2.00 6.19 -6.92
CA ILE A 14 -1.62 5.74 -5.58
C ILE A 14 -0.63 6.72 -4.95
N GLY A 15 0.38 7.18 -5.70
CA GLY A 15 1.34 8.17 -5.21
C GLY A 15 0.69 9.46 -4.77
N VAL A 16 -0.23 10.00 -5.56
CA VAL A 16 -1.00 11.20 -5.21
C VAL A 16 -1.86 10.96 -3.98
N ALA A 17 -2.53 9.82 -3.89
CA ALA A 17 -3.37 9.47 -2.74
C ALA A 17 -2.54 9.38 -1.44
N ILE A 18 -1.34 8.79 -1.49
CA ILE A 18 -0.41 8.71 -0.34
C ILE A 18 0.00 10.11 0.10
N ILE A 19 0.42 10.97 -0.85
CA ILE A 19 0.81 12.35 -0.54
C ILE A 19 -0.34 13.13 0.08
N LEU A 20 -1.55 13.02 -0.48
CA LEU A 20 -2.72 13.69 0.06
C LEU A 20 -3.08 13.19 1.47
N ALA A 21 -3.05 11.89 1.70
CA ALA A 21 -3.30 11.32 3.04
C ALA A 21 -2.30 11.84 4.08
N TYR A 22 -1.02 11.89 3.70
CA TYR A 22 0.04 12.46 4.53
C TYR A 22 -0.22 13.93 4.84
N LEU A 23 -0.43 14.75 3.81
CA LEU A 23 -0.64 16.19 3.96
C LEU A 23 -1.91 16.53 4.76
N CYS A 24 -2.99 15.80 4.53
CA CYS A 24 -4.22 15.96 5.32
C CYS A 24 -3.98 15.67 6.81
N ALA A 25 -3.19 14.64 7.13
CA ALA A 25 -2.90 14.27 8.50
C ALA A 25 -2.07 15.33 9.23
N ILE A 26 -1.11 15.97 8.56
CA ILE A 26 -0.29 17.04 9.14
C ILE A 26 -0.95 18.43 9.01
N GLY A 27 -2.19 18.53 8.53
CA GLY A 27 -2.89 19.80 8.36
C GLY A 27 -2.28 20.72 7.31
N PHE A 28 -1.60 20.19 6.30
CA PHE A 28 -0.88 20.92 5.24
C PHE A 28 0.24 21.84 5.78
N ASP A 29 0.81 21.51 6.94
CA ASP A 29 1.98 22.22 7.48
C ASP A 29 3.23 21.89 6.65
N MET A 30 3.49 22.71 5.64
CA MET A 30 4.62 22.52 4.71
C MET A 30 5.95 22.98 5.34
N GLU A 31 5.92 23.80 6.37
CA GLU A 31 7.13 24.31 7.03
C GLU A 31 7.81 23.21 7.84
N HIS A 32 7.02 22.36 8.49
CA HIS A 32 7.53 21.28 9.35
C HIS A 32 7.30 19.88 8.76
N ILE A 33 7.07 19.76 7.45
CA ILE A 33 6.70 18.51 6.76
C ILE A 33 7.63 17.34 7.06
N MET A 34 8.94 17.60 7.24
CA MET A 34 9.98 16.58 7.50
C MET A 34 10.35 16.43 8.97
N SER A 35 9.65 17.12 9.88
CA SER A 35 9.89 16.93 11.31
C SER A 35 9.49 15.52 11.76
N ALA A 36 10.13 14.98 12.79
CA ALA A 36 9.80 13.67 13.34
C ALA A 36 8.33 13.52 13.69
N GLN A 37 7.74 14.58 14.27
CA GLN A 37 6.32 14.61 14.64
C GLN A 37 5.41 14.58 13.42
N SER A 38 5.66 15.42 12.41
CA SER A 38 4.87 15.44 11.17
C SER A 38 5.00 14.12 10.41
N MET A 39 6.19 13.54 10.40
CA MET A 39 6.42 12.25 9.74
C MET A 39 5.62 11.12 10.42
N SER A 40 5.63 11.05 11.75
CA SER A 40 4.83 10.07 12.48
C SER A 40 3.32 10.27 12.26
N LEU A 41 2.84 11.52 12.32
CA LEU A 41 1.44 11.85 12.10
C LEU A 41 1.01 11.59 10.65
N GLY A 42 1.86 11.92 9.68
CA GLY A 42 1.61 11.66 8.26
C GLY A 42 1.53 10.17 7.94
N LEU A 43 2.42 9.36 8.50
CA LEU A 43 2.38 7.91 8.36
C LEU A 43 1.13 7.30 9.03
N TYR A 44 0.72 7.83 10.18
CA TYR A 44 -0.56 7.48 10.80
C TYR A 44 -1.74 7.80 9.87
N GLY A 45 -1.74 8.97 9.23
CA GLY A 45 -2.76 9.35 8.25
C GLY A 45 -2.84 8.41 7.05
N ILE A 46 -1.69 7.94 6.56
CA ILE A 46 -1.63 6.91 5.52
C ILE A 46 -2.27 5.59 6.03
N GLY A 47 -2.01 5.20 7.28
CA GLY A 47 -2.65 4.04 7.91
C GLY A 47 -4.17 4.16 7.98
N ILE A 48 -4.68 5.33 8.36
CA ILE A 48 -6.13 5.62 8.37
C ILE A 48 -6.71 5.55 6.96
N ALA A 49 -6.00 6.05 5.94
CA ALA A 49 -6.42 5.94 4.54
C ALA A 49 -6.49 4.46 4.09
N ALA A 50 -5.54 3.62 4.52
CA ALA A 50 -5.58 2.18 4.27
C ALA A 50 -6.84 1.53 4.90
N VAL A 51 -7.18 1.86 6.13
CA VAL A 51 -8.39 1.37 6.81
C VAL A 51 -9.64 1.86 6.07
N GLY A 52 -9.67 3.12 5.66
CA GLY A 52 -10.76 3.67 4.86
C GLY A 52 -10.97 2.91 3.53
N MET A 53 -9.89 2.63 2.82
CA MET A 53 -9.94 1.81 1.60
C MET A 53 -10.43 0.39 1.89
N LEU A 54 -9.94 -0.25 2.94
CA LEU A 54 -10.31 -1.62 3.34
C LEU A 54 -11.74 -1.71 3.88
N SER A 55 -12.41 -0.61 4.22
CA SER A 55 -13.80 -0.61 4.67
C SER A 55 -14.77 -1.22 3.63
N THR A 56 -14.41 -1.17 2.34
CA THR A 56 -15.20 -1.75 1.23
C THR A 56 -14.74 -3.16 0.84
N LEU A 57 -13.82 -3.78 1.61
CA LEU A 57 -13.21 -5.07 1.27
C LEU A 57 -14.24 -6.18 1.01
N GLY A 58 -15.28 -6.27 1.83
CA GLY A 58 -16.31 -7.31 1.68
C GLY A 58 -17.04 -7.23 0.33
N ILE A 59 -17.38 -6.03 -0.13
CA ILE A 59 -18.01 -5.81 -1.43
C ILE A 59 -17.00 -6.11 -2.56
N THR A 60 -15.75 -5.66 -2.42
CA THR A 60 -14.71 -5.89 -3.41
C THR A 60 -14.43 -7.37 -3.61
N LEU A 61 -14.35 -8.16 -2.53
CA LEU A 61 -14.17 -9.61 -2.60
C LEU A 61 -15.40 -10.31 -3.21
N ALA A 62 -16.60 -9.86 -2.91
CA ALA A 62 -17.81 -10.41 -3.52
C ALA A 62 -17.84 -10.18 -5.03
N THR A 63 -17.43 -9.00 -5.50
CA THR A 63 -17.35 -8.71 -6.94
C THR A 63 -16.20 -9.46 -7.62
N ASP A 64 -15.10 -9.69 -6.92
CA ASP A 64 -13.97 -10.49 -7.45
C ASP A 64 -14.38 -11.97 -7.61
N ALA A 65 -15.11 -12.54 -6.65
CA ALA A 65 -15.64 -13.89 -6.72
C ALA A 65 -16.68 -14.09 -7.85
N TYR A 66 -17.36 -13.03 -8.26
CA TYR A 66 -18.34 -13.05 -9.35
C TYR A 66 -17.69 -13.43 -10.71
N GLY A 67 -16.47 -12.98 -10.97
CA GLY A 67 -15.76 -13.24 -12.23
C GLY A 67 -15.68 -14.72 -12.58
N PRO A 68 -15.06 -15.58 -11.74
CA PRO A 68 -14.99 -17.03 -11.97
C PRO A 68 -16.37 -17.70 -12.08
N ILE A 69 -17.38 -17.21 -11.39
CA ILE A 69 -18.75 -17.74 -11.49
C ILE A 69 -19.33 -17.48 -12.88
N ALA A 70 -19.18 -16.25 -13.38
CA ALA A 70 -19.66 -15.86 -14.70
C ALA A 70 -18.94 -16.63 -15.83
N ASP A 71 -17.62 -16.75 -15.74
CA ASP A 71 -16.78 -17.50 -16.69
C ASP A 71 -17.19 -18.98 -16.75
N ASN A 72 -17.32 -19.64 -15.59
CA ASN A 72 -17.77 -21.03 -15.53
C ASN A 72 -19.22 -21.20 -16.05
N ALA A 73 -20.11 -20.25 -15.78
CA ALA A 73 -21.46 -20.28 -16.34
C ALA A 73 -21.45 -20.21 -17.86
N GLY A 74 -20.59 -19.39 -18.45
CA GLY A 74 -20.37 -19.30 -19.88
C GLY A 74 -19.84 -20.61 -20.47
N GLY A 75 -18.84 -21.22 -19.83
CA GLY A 75 -18.29 -22.51 -20.22
C GLY A 75 -19.32 -23.62 -20.19
N ASN A 76 -20.16 -23.67 -19.14
CA ASN A 76 -21.27 -24.64 -19.05
C ASN A 76 -22.31 -24.46 -20.18
N ALA A 77 -22.66 -23.22 -20.50
CA ALA A 77 -23.58 -22.91 -21.58
C ALA A 77 -23.03 -23.36 -22.94
N GLU A 78 -21.74 -23.16 -23.19
CA GLU A 78 -21.06 -23.57 -24.42
C GLU A 78 -21.00 -25.10 -24.53
N MET A 79 -20.49 -25.77 -23.49
CA MET A 79 -20.35 -27.25 -23.49
C MET A 79 -21.69 -27.99 -23.56
N SER A 80 -22.75 -27.40 -23.06
CA SER A 80 -24.11 -27.95 -23.13
C SER A 80 -24.81 -27.72 -24.47
N GLY A 81 -24.17 -27.02 -25.42
CA GLY A 81 -24.72 -26.73 -26.72
C GLY A 81 -25.97 -25.83 -26.68
N LEU A 82 -26.09 -24.98 -25.68
CA LEU A 82 -27.20 -24.02 -25.55
C LEU A 82 -27.17 -23.01 -26.70
N GLY A 83 -28.36 -22.57 -27.12
CA GLY A 83 -28.51 -21.68 -28.27
C GLY A 83 -27.78 -20.33 -28.11
N PRO A 84 -27.51 -19.63 -29.25
CA PRO A 84 -26.68 -18.42 -29.29
C PRO A 84 -27.20 -17.27 -28.40
N GLU A 85 -28.50 -17.23 -28.13
CA GLU A 85 -29.08 -16.24 -27.21
C GLU A 85 -28.62 -16.43 -25.76
N VAL A 86 -28.45 -17.66 -25.30
CA VAL A 86 -27.90 -17.95 -23.97
C VAL A 86 -26.44 -17.57 -23.93
N ARG A 87 -25.67 -17.95 -24.95
CA ARG A 87 -24.27 -17.63 -25.05
C ARG A 87 -24.01 -16.11 -25.03
N LYS A 88 -24.78 -15.34 -25.79
CA LYS A 88 -24.68 -13.88 -25.80
C LYS A 88 -24.86 -13.26 -24.40
N ARG A 89 -25.76 -13.82 -23.59
CA ARG A 89 -26.00 -13.33 -22.20
C ARG A 89 -24.85 -13.74 -21.28
N THR A 90 -24.36 -14.96 -21.36
CA THR A 90 -23.23 -15.42 -20.56
C THR A 90 -21.93 -14.68 -20.90
N ASP A 91 -21.69 -14.39 -22.18
CA ASP A 91 -20.54 -13.60 -22.62
C ASP A 91 -20.59 -12.16 -22.08
N ALA A 92 -21.77 -11.56 -22.02
CA ALA A 92 -21.91 -10.23 -21.41
C ALA A 92 -21.63 -10.23 -19.90
N LEU A 93 -22.03 -11.29 -19.20
CA LEU A 93 -21.76 -11.47 -17.76
C LEU A 93 -20.26 -11.75 -17.53
N ASP A 94 -19.63 -12.55 -18.38
CA ASP A 94 -18.19 -12.83 -18.29
C ASP A 94 -17.36 -11.57 -18.55
N ALA A 95 -17.70 -10.77 -19.54
CA ALA A 95 -17.04 -9.48 -19.78
C ALA A 95 -17.13 -8.53 -18.58
N LEU A 96 -18.25 -8.52 -17.87
CA LEU A 96 -18.41 -7.78 -16.62
C LEU A 96 -17.52 -8.37 -15.51
N GLY A 97 -17.47 -9.70 -15.39
CA GLY A 97 -16.63 -10.41 -14.43
C GLY A 97 -15.14 -10.09 -14.61
N ASN A 98 -14.67 -10.07 -15.84
CA ASN A 98 -13.28 -9.69 -16.15
C ASN A 98 -12.95 -8.24 -15.76
N THR A 99 -13.90 -7.32 -15.93
CA THR A 99 -13.74 -5.93 -15.52
C THR A 99 -13.69 -5.79 -13.99
N THR A 100 -14.54 -6.49 -13.25
CA THR A 100 -14.54 -6.47 -11.78
C THR A 100 -13.27 -7.08 -11.21
N ALA A 101 -12.78 -8.18 -11.79
CA ALA A 101 -11.50 -8.79 -11.40
C ALA A 101 -10.31 -7.84 -11.59
N ALA A 102 -10.29 -7.07 -12.69
CA ALA A 102 -9.25 -6.05 -12.91
C ALA A 102 -9.32 -4.92 -11.86
N THR A 103 -10.50 -4.49 -11.48
CA THR A 103 -10.71 -3.50 -10.41
C THR A 103 -10.25 -4.04 -9.06
N GLY A 104 -10.55 -5.31 -8.73
CA GLY A 104 -10.09 -5.98 -7.51
C GLY A 104 -8.57 -6.04 -7.39
N LYS A 105 -7.85 -6.25 -8.50
CA LYS A 105 -6.37 -6.19 -8.51
C LYS A 105 -5.85 -4.80 -8.16
N GLY A 106 -6.43 -3.74 -8.73
CA GLY A 106 -6.08 -2.36 -8.40
C GLY A 106 -6.31 -2.04 -6.92
N PHE A 107 -7.44 -2.48 -6.37
CA PHE A 107 -7.76 -2.36 -4.95
C PHE A 107 -6.72 -3.08 -4.07
N ALA A 108 -6.37 -4.32 -4.40
CA ALA A 108 -5.38 -5.11 -3.65
C ALA A 108 -4.00 -4.43 -3.64
N ILE A 109 -3.53 -3.94 -4.79
CA ILE A 109 -2.23 -3.26 -4.90
C ILE A 109 -2.24 -1.95 -4.12
N GLY A 110 -3.28 -1.13 -4.26
CA GLY A 110 -3.39 0.16 -3.56
C GLY A 110 -3.46 0.00 -2.04
N SER A 111 -4.28 -0.91 -1.54
CA SER A 111 -4.38 -1.18 -0.10
C SER A 111 -3.10 -1.76 0.47
N ALA A 112 -2.41 -2.64 -0.27
CA ALA A 112 -1.12 -3.20 0.14
C ALA A 112 -0.03 -2.11 0.23
N ALA A 113 0.03 -1.17 -0.70
CA ALA A 113 1.00 -0.08 -0.67
C ALA A 113 0.79 0.82 0.57
N LEU A 114 -0.45 1.21 0.85
CA LEU A 114 -0.78 2.01 2.03
C LEU A 114 -0.47 1.26 3.34
N THR A 115 -0.83 -0.02 3.41
CA THR A 115 -0.59 -0.86 4.58
C THR A 115 0.90 -1.09 4.83
N ALA A 116 1.70 -1.29 3.78
CA ALA A 116 3.15 -1.45 3.91
C ALA A 116 3.81 -0.22 4.55
N LEU A 117 3.39 0.99 4.17
CA LEU A 117 3.89 2.23 4.79
C LEU A 117 3.47 2.35 6.25
N ALA A 118 2.23 1.98 6.59
CA ALA A 118 1.75 1.98 7.98
C ALA A 118 2.53 0.96 8.85
N LEU A 119 2.82 -0.23 8.30
CA LEU A 119 3.62 -1.25 8.99
C LEU A 119 5.07 -0.81 9.18
N LEU A 120 5.66 -0.12 8.21
CA LEU A 120 6.99 0.46 8.35
C LEU A 120 7.02 1.47 9.51
N ALA A 121 6.00 2.33 9.61
CA ALA A 121 5.89 3.28 10.72
C ALA A 121 5.82 2.58 12.08
N SER A 122 4.99 1.53 12.18
CA SER A 122 4.88 0.73 13.41
C SER A 122 6.19 0.04 13.76
N TYR A 123 6.90 -0.49 12.78
CA TYR A 123 8.20 -1.14 12.99
C TYR A 123 9.24 -0.17 13.54
N ILE A 124 9.31 1.06 13.02
CA ILE A 124 10.23 2.09 13.52
C ILE A 124 9.86 2.49 14.95
N GLU A 125 8.58 2.58 15.27
CA GLU A 125 8.14 2.90 16.64
C GLU A 125 8.50 1.80 17.64
N GLU A 126 8.40 0.53 17.26
CA GLU A 126 8.85 -0.60 18.08
C GLU A 126 10.37 -0.55 18.31
N ILE A 127 11.17 -0.19 17.30
CA ILE A 127 12.61 0.02 17.46
C ILE A 127 12.87 1.15 18.45
N ARG A 128 12.17 2.27 18.35
CA ARG A 128 12.27 3.41 19.26
C ARG A 128 12.02 2.99 20.71
N ILE A 129 10.91 2.32 20.95
CA ILE A 129 10.51 1.82 22.26
C ILE A 129 11.56 0.85 22.81
N GLY A 130 12.03 -0.08 21.98
CA GLY A 130 13.06 -1.05 22.34
C GLY A 130 14.38 -0.40 22.73
N LEU A 131 14.84 0.63 22.01
CA LEU A 131 16.06 1.36 22.33
C LEU A 131 15.92 2.10 23.67
N LEU A 132 14.82 2.81 23.88
CA LEU A 132 14.57 3.52 25.13
C LEU A 132 14.47 2.57 26.33
N HIS A 133 13.83 1.42 26.15
CA HIS A 133 13.75 0.38 27.18
C HIS A 133 15.12 -0.20 27.57
N ASN A 134 16.03 -0.28 26.60
CA ASN A 134 17.41 -0.73 26.82
C ASN A 134 18.35 0.41 27.30
N GLY A 135 17.81 1.60 27.62
CA GLY A 135 18.60 2.74 28.11
C GLY A 135 19.35 3.52 27.06
N VAL A 136 19.12 3.26 25.77
CA VAL A 136 19.71 4.02 24.67
C VAL A 136 18.84 5.24 24.43
N THR A 137 19.34 6.42 24.79
CA THR A 137 18.60 7.68 24.68
C THR A 137 19.00 8.56 23.50
N ALA A 138 20.12 8.23 22.85
CA ALA A 138 20.65 8.98 21.72
C ALA A 138 21.23 8.04 20.66
N LEU A 139 21.14 8.46 19.39
CA LEU A 139 21.71 7.80 18.22
C LEU A 139 22.87 8.65 17.69
N ASP A 140 24.04 8.07 17.57
CA ASP A 140 25.19 8.70 16.90
C ASP A 140 25.11 8.36 15.41
N LEU A 141 24.74 9.35 14.60
CA LEU A 141 24.55 9.17 13.18
C LEU A 141 25.89 9.20 12.42
N PRO A 142 26.02 8.50 11.30
CA PRO A 142 27.25 8.49 10.49
C PRO A 142 27.70 9.85 9.99
N ASN A 143 26.80 10.82 9.89
CA ASN A 143 27.09 12.21 9.53
C ASN A 143 27.76 13.01 10.66
N GLY A 144 28.01 12.38 11.83
CA GLY A 144 28.64 13.01 12.99
C GLY A 144 27.69 13.80 13.89
N THR A 145 26.37 13.72 13.64
CA THR A 145 25.36 14.34 14.51
C THR A 145 24.82 13.30 15.49
N THR A 146 24.49 13.76 16.71
CA THR A 146 23.79 12.93 17.71
C THR A 146 22.34 13.37 17.80
N GLN A 147 21.42 12.41 17.63
CA GLN A 147 19.98 12.66 17.69
C GLN A 147 19.35 11.89 18.85
N LEU A 148 18.48 12.57 19.61
CA LEU A 148 17.72 11.88 20.67
C LEU A 148 16.77 10.86 20.07
N VAL A 149 16.74 9.65 20.62
CA VAL A 149 15.86 8.54 20.16
C VAL A 149 14.39 8.98 20.13
N GLU A 150 13.92 9.73 21.14
CA GLU A 150 12.55 10.24 21.20
C GLU A 150 12.19 11.19 20.04
N LYS A 151 13.16 11.89 19.50
CA LYS A 151 12.98 12.90 18.43
C LYS A 151 13.49 12.44 17.08
N ALA A 152 14.10 11.25 17.02
CA ALA A 152 14.64 10.70 15.79
C ALA A 152 13.53 10.44 14.76
N SER A 153 13.75 10.89 13.54
CA SER A 153 12.86 10.65 12.40
C SER A 153 13.06 9.24 11.83
N LEU A 154 12.18 8.83 10.92
CA LEU A 154 12.39 7.62 10.12
C LEU A 154 13.74 7.64 9.40
N LEU A 155 14.13 8.79 8.86
CA LEU A 155 15.40 8.94 8.13
C LEU A 155 16.60 8.75 9.05
N ASP A 156 16.56 9.27 10.28
CA ASP A 156 17.62 9.08 11.27
C ASP A 156 17.81 7.60 11.62
N PHE A 157 16.72 6.84 11.78
CA PHE A 157 16.78 5.39 11.98
C PHE A 157 17.35 4.67 10.77
N MET A 158 16.93 5.05 9.55
CA MET A 158 17.46 4.46 8.32
C MET A 158 18.96 4.72 8.17
N GLU A 159 19.43 5.91 8.52
CA GLU A 159 20.85 6.27 8.49
C GLU A 159 21.63 5.51 9.57
N TYR A 160 21.15 5.47 10.79
CA TYR A 160 21.77 4.75 11.90
C TYR A 160 21.94 3.26 11.64
N TYR A 161 20.93 2.60 11.10
CA TYR A 161 20.97 1.16 10.77
C TYR A 161 21.49 0.86 9.36
N HIS A 162 21.94 1.86 8.63
CA HIS A 162 22.43 1.73 7.24
C HIS A 162 21.40 1.07 6.30
N VAL A 163 20.10 1.39 6.47
CA VAL A 163 19.02 0.85 5.65
C VAL A 163 19.01 1.54 4.28
N SER A 164 19.62 0.87 3.30
CA SER A 164 19.75 1.37 1.94
C SER A 164 19.62 0.22 0.94
N LEU A 165 19.06 0.50 -0.23
CA LEU A 165 19.03 -0.46 -1.35
C LEU A 165 20.41 -0.89 -1.83
N MET A 166 21.45 -0.11 -1.50
CA MET A 166 22.85 -0.44 -1.82
C MET A 166 23.52 -1.28 -0.74
N ASN A 167 22.84 -1.52 0.38
CA ASN A 167 23.35 -2.36 1.45
C ASN A 167 23.00 -3.83 1.20
N PRO A 168 23.98 -4.73 0.95
CA PRO A 168 23.70 -6.13 0.64
C PRO A 168 22.95 -6.86 1.76
N THR A 169 23.18 -6.49 3.02
CA THR A 169 22.51 -7.13 4.16
C THR A 169 21.01 -6.83 4.20
N VAL A 170 20.62 -5.65 3.76
CA VAL A 170 19.19 -5.27 3.60
C VAL A 170 18.56 -6.11 2.50
N LEU A 171 19.23 -6.25 1.35
CA LEU A 171 18.73 -7.05 0.23
C LEU A 171 18.62 -8.55 0.55
N ILE A 172 19.49 -9.07 1.42
CA ILE A 172 19.44 -10.49 1.85
C ILE A 172 18.28 -10.70 2.86
N GLY A 173 17.93 -9.68 3.64
CA GLY A 173 16.85 -9.74 4.62
C GLY A 173 15.44 -9.62 4.04
N VAL A 174 15.32 -9.24 2.78
CA VAL A 174 14.05 -9.14 2.04
C VAL A 174 13.80 -10.42 1.26
#